data_c5ecd2284a07936c9a8f665ac2715dd2
#
_entry.id   c5ecd2284a07936c9a8f665ac2715dd2
#
_cell.length_a   1.000
_cell.length_b   1.000
_cell.length_c   1.000
_cell.angle_alpha   90.00
_cell.angle_beta   90.00
_cell.angle_gamma   90.00
#
_symmetry.space_group_name_H-M   'P 1'
#
loop_
_entity.id
_entity.type
_entity.pdbx_description
1 polymer ?
#
loop_
_entity_poly.entity_id
_entity_poly.type
_entity_poly.pdbx_seq_one_letter_code
_entity_poly.pdbx_strand_id
1 'polypeptide(L)'
;MKTLKILFIVLVVYVGVVVAFESLLGYLQPAGAGTMVVTTTDAGGTSHDRVVARLDSEGQLYVARNHWPRAWYDRALENAEVQVTIDGESGDYLAVPVFGVEHDRVNAEHRLGIVFRMLTGFPTRHILRLDPRDP
;
A
#
# COMPACT_ATOMS: atom_id res chain seq x y z
N MET A 1 -1.50 37.58 -15.45
CA MET A 1 -0.63 36.75 -16.29
C MET A 1 0.58 36.18 -15.52
N LYS A 2 1.33 37.01 -14.82
CA LYS A 2 2.46 36.52 -13.98
C LYS A 2 2.00 35.55 -12.89
N THR A 3 0.89 35.83 -12.21
CA THR A 3 0.32 34.96 -11.16
C THR A 3 -0.06 33.59 -11.69
N LEU A 4 -0.66 33.52 -12.87
CA LEU A 4 -1.04 32.26 -13.49
C LEU A 4 0.18 31.40 -13.86
N LYS A 5 1.26 32.02 -14.34
CA LYS A 5 2.53 31.34 -14.61
C LYS A 5 3.16 30.77 -13.33
N ILE A 6 3.14 31.56 -12.25
CA ILE A 6 3.66 31.12 -10.96
C ILE A 6 2.86 29.93 -10.43
N LEU A 7 1.52 30.00 -10.47
CA LEU A 7 0.65 28.89 -10.05
C LEU A 7 0.91 27.63 -10.87
N PHE A 8 1.10 27.75 -12.18
CA PHE A 8 1.41 26.62 -13.04
C PHE A 8 2.78 26.00 -12.69
N ILE A 9 3.80 26.81 -12.46
CA ILE A 9 5.12 26.33 -12.04
C ILE A 9 5.06 25.61 -10.71
N VAL A 10 4.35 26.17 -9.73
CA VAL A 10 4.16 25.55 -8.41
C VAL A 10 3.46 24.20 -8.54
N LEU A 11 2.44 24.11 -9.38
CA LEU A 11 1.74 22.85 -9.65
C LEU A 11 2.67 21.80 -10.28
N VAL A 12 3.45 22.18 -11.28
CA VAL A 12 4.39 21.27 -11.95
C VAL A 12 5.46 20.77 -10.97
N VAL A 13 6.00 21.67 -10.14
CA VAL A 13 6.98 21.29 -9.11
C VAL A 13 6.35 20.34 -8.09
N TYR A 14 5.14 20.62 -7.63
CA TYR A 14 4.41 19.74 -6.71
C TYR A 14 4.20 18.34 -7.29
N VAL A 15 3.72 18.24 -8.52
CA VAL A 15 3.56 16.95 -9.22
C VAL A 15 4.89 16.20 -9.33
N GLY A 16 5.97 16.92 -9.67
CA GLY A 16 7.32 16.35 -9.72
C GLY A 16 7.79 15.79 -8.38
N VAL A 17 7.53 16.49 -7.28
CA VAL A 17 7.84 16.03 -5.91
C VAL A 17 7.04 14.78 -5.57
N VAL A 18 5.74 14.74 -5.87
CA VAL A 18 4.89 13.56 -5.63
C VAL A 18 5.39 12.35 -6.42
N VAL A 19 5.68 12.52 -7.70
CA VAL A 19 6.19 11.42 -8.55
C VAL A 19 7.52 10.90 -8.01
N ALA A 20 8.45 11.79 -7.65
CA ALA A 20 9.75 11.40 -7.12
C ALA A 20 9.61 10.64 -5.79
N PHE A 21 8.78 11.13 -4.88
CA PHE A 21 8.56 10.52 -3.57
C PHE A 21 7.91 9.13 -3.69
N GLU A 22 6.87 9.00 -4.50
CA GLU A 22 6.21 7.71 -4.76
C GLU A 22 7.14 6.70 -5.43
N SER A 23 7.97 7.17 -6.35
CA SER A 23 8.97 6.31 -6.99
C SER A 23 10.02 5.83 -5.98
N LEU A 24 10.45 6.69 -5.07
CA LEU A 24 11.38 6.33 -4.01
C LEU A 24 10.77 5.30 -3.05
N LEU A 25 9.53 5.47 -2.63
CA LEU A 25 8.82 4.49 -1.82
C LEU A 25 8.69 3.14 -2.54
N GLY A 26 8.55 3.17 -3.86
CA GLY A 26 8.55 1.98 -4.69
C GLY A 26 9.86 1.19 -4.65
N TYR A 27 10.99 1.87 -4.49
CA TYR A 27 12.33 1.28 -4.48
C TYR A 27 12.88 0.99 -3.07
N LEU A 28 12.62 1.86 -2.12
CA LEU A 28 13.29 1.89 -0.83
C LEU A 28 12.25 1.85 0.31
N GLN A 29 11.68 0.69 0.56
CA GLN A 29 10.89 0.48 1.77
C GLN A 29 11.67 -0.48 2.68
N PRO A 30 12.40 0.06 3.68
CA PRO A 30 13.16 -0.79 4.59
C PRO A 30 12.21 -1.60 5.48
N ALA A 31 12.55 -2.87 5.70
CA ALA A 31 11.88 -3.69 6.69
C ALA A 31 12.20 -3.16 8.10
N GLY A 32 11.22 -3.17 8.97
CA GLY A 32 11.36 -2.68 10.33
C GLY A 32 10.10 -2.91 11.16
N ALA A 33 10.08 -2.34 12.37
CA ALA A 33 8.90 -2.39 13.22
C ALA A 33 7.68 -1.80 12.50
N GLY A 34 6.55 -2.51 12.57
CA GLY A 34 5.32 -2.09 11.90
C GLY A 34 5.26 -2.40 10.40
N THR A 35 6.19 -3.21 9.89
CA THR A 35 6.15 -3.70 8.52
C THR A 35 5.99 -5.22 8.47
N MET A 36 5.62 -5.71 7.31
CA MET A 36 5.56 -7.14 6.99
C MET A 36 5.98 -7.34 5.54
N VAL A 37 6.30 -8.57 5.17
CA VAL A 37 6.56 -8.94 3.78
C VAL A 37 5.35 -9.67 3.23
N VAL A 38 4.79 -9.17 2.14
CA VAL A 38 3.75 -9.85 1.38
C VAL A 38 4.40 -10.50 0.16
N THR A 39 4.26 -11.81 0.05
CA THR A 39 4.73 -12.60 -1.10
C THR A 39 3.55 -12.93 -1.98
N THR A 40 3.58 -12.43 -3.21
CA THR A 40 2.57 -12.68 -4.24
C THR A 40 3.15 -13.54 -5.34
N THR A 41 2.32 -14.32 -6.00
CA THR A 41 2.74 -15.21 -7.10
C THR A 41 2.08 -14.74 -8.40
N ASP A 42 2.86 -14.57 -9.43
CA ASP A 42 2.37 -14.17 -10.75
C ASP A 42 1.79 -15.35 -11.54
N ALA A 43 1.24 -15.07 -12.73
CA ALA A 43 0.63 -16.07 -13.59
C ALA A 43 1.61 -17.17 -14.05
N GLY A 44 2.91 -16.88 -14.07
CA GLY A 44 3.97 -17.84 -14.41
C GLY A 44 4.45 -18.68 -13.22
N GLY A 45 3.88 -18.50 -12.03
CA GLY A 45 4.27 -19.20 -10.81
C GLY A 45 5.49 -18.62 -10.10
N THR A 46 5.96 -17.45 -10.50
CA THR A 46 7.09 -16.78 -9.85
C THR A 46 6.60 -15.96 -8.65
N SER A 47 7.26 -16.14 -7.51
CA SER A 47 6.97 -15.40 -6.28
C SER A 47 7.74 -14.08 -6.22
N HIS A 48 7.07 -13.05 -5.69
CA HIS A 48 7.61 -11.71 -5.54
C HIS A 48 7.34 -11.19 -4.13
N ASP A 49 8.39 -10.76 -3.45
CA ASP A 49 8.31 -10.23 -2.10
C ASP A 49 8.21 -8.70 -2.12
N ARG A 50 7.39 -8.18 -1.22
CA ARG A 50 7.28 -6.73 -1.02
C ARG A 50 7.12 -6.39 0.46
N VAL A 51 7.96 -5.48 0.94
CA VAL A 51 7.81 -4.90 2.27
C VAL A 51 6.69 -3.86 2.24
N VAL A 52 5.73 -4.00 3.13
CA VAL A 52 4.55 -3.13 3.24
C VAL A 52 4.29 -2.79 4.70
N ALA A 53 3.55 -1.72 4.94
CA ALA A 53 3.09 -1.39 6.28
C ALA A 53 2.08 -2.42 6.77
N ARG A 54 2.25 -2.88 8.01
CA ARG A 54 1.29 -3.75 8.69
C ARG A 54 0.16 -2.90 9.28
N LEU A 55 -1.06 -3.25 8.95
CA LEU A 55 -2.25 -2.62 9.52
C LEU A 55 -3.05 -3.67 10.28
N ASP A 56 -3.37 -3.40 11.53
CA ASP A 56 -4.19 -4.27 12.37
C ASP A 56 -5.49 -3.55 12.75
N SER A 57 -6.61 -4.23 12.65
CA SER A 57 -7.91 -3.71 13.06
C SER A 57 -8.80 -4.86 13.50
N GLU A 58 -9.36 -4.76 14.71
CA GLU A 58 -10.27 -5.77 15.30
C GLU A 58 -9.75 -7.22 15.22
N GLY A 59 -8.46 -7.41 15.42
CA GLY A 59 -7.81 -8.72 15.35
C GLY A 59 -7.59 -9.26 13.94
N GLN A 60 -7.88 -8.47 12.92
CA GLN A 60 -7.64 -8.78 11.51
C GLN A 60 -6.42 -8.05 10.99
N LEU A 61 -5.75 -8.66 10.02
CA LEU A 61 -4.58 -8.08 9.34
C LEU A 61 -5.00 -7.46 8.02
N TYR A 62 -4.46 -6.28 7.74
CA TYR A 62 -4.75 -5.53 6.51
C TYR A 62 -3.47 -5.00 5.89
N VAL A 63 -3.53 -4.73 4.59
CA VAL A 63 -2.50 -4.01 3.84
C VAL A 63 -3.16 -3.01 2.90
N ALA A 64 -2.53 -1.87 2.72
CA ALA A 64 -3.07 -0.83 1.87
C ALA A 64 -2.07 -0.40 0.80
N ARG A 65 -2.59 0.01 -0.36
CA ARG A 65 -1.86 0.80 -1.33
C ARG A 65 -2.53 2.15 -1.54
N ASN A 66 -1.76 3.14 -1.94
CA ASN A 66 -2.28 4.42 -2.43
C ASN A 66 -2.82 4.26 -3.87
N HIS A 67 -3.32 5.33 -4.47
CA HIS A 67 -3.85 5.29 -5.84
C HIS A 67 -2.80 4.94 -6.91
N TRP A 68 -1.50 5.04 -6.60
CA TRP A 68 -0.44 4.62 -7.51
C TRP A 68 -0.48 3.11 -7.74
N PRO A 69 -0.42 2.64 -9.01
CA PRO A 69 -0.36 1.22 -9.29
C PRO A 69 0.82 0.55 -8.59
N ARG A 70 0.57 -0.61 -7.99
CA ARG A 70 1.59 -1.43 -7.34
C ARG A 70 1.46 -2.85 -7.84
N ALA A 71 2.55 -3.39 -8.36
CA ALA A 71 2.54 -4.73 -8.94
C ALA A 71 2.13 -5.81 -7.95
N TRP A 72 2.53 -5.70 -6.68
CA TRP A 72 2.13 -6.65 -5.64
C TRP A 72 0.62 -6.67 -5.42
N TYR A 73 -0.01 -5.51 -5.47
CA TYR A 73 -1.46 -5.38 -5.29
C TYR A 73 -2.21 -6.01 -6.47
N ASP A 74 -1.78 -5.73 -7.69
CA ASP A 74 -2.39 -6.29 -8.89
C ASP A 74 -2.24 -7.82 -8.92
N ARG A 75 -1.06 -8.34 -8.54
CA ARG A 75 -0.86 -9.79 -8.40
C ARG A 75 -1.77 -10.41 -7.34
N ALA A 76 -1.97 -9.73 -6.20
CA ALA A 76 -2.87 -10.21 -5.15
C ALA A 76 -4.34 -10.21 -5.57
N LEU A 77 -4.75 -9.30 -6.48
CA LEU A 77 -6.09 -9.32 -7.06
C LEU A 77 -6.27 -10.48 -8.05
N GLU A 78 -5.25 -10.79 -8.83
CA GLU A 78 -5.28 -11.89 -9.79
C GLU A 78 -5.17 -13.26 -9.11
N ASN A 79 -4.35 -13.35 -8.08
CA ASN A 79 -4.16 -14.56 -7.28
C ASN A 79 -4.24 -14.19 -5.80
N ALA A 80 -5.38 -14.44 -5.19
CA ALA A 80 -5.67 -14.08 -3.79
C ALA A 80 -4.83 -14.87 -2.78
N GLU A 81 -4.24 -15.99 -3.17
CA GLU A 81 -3.36 -16.76 -2.29
C GLU A 81 -2.02 -16.05 -2.15
N VAL A 82 -1.77 -15.53 -0.95
CA VAL A 82 -0.54 -14.79 -0.63
C VAL A 82 0.10 -15.39 0.63
N GLN A 83 1.41 -15.22 0.74
CA GLN A 83 2.13 -15.50 1.98
C GLN A 83 2.47 -14.20 2.68
N VAL A 84 2.36 -14.17 3.98
CA VAL A 84 2.75 -13.02 4.81
C VAL A 84 3.80 -13.43 5.80
N THR A 85 4.89 -12.67 5.87
CA THR A 85 5.98 -12.89 6.83
C THR A 85 6.04 -11.72 7.78
N ILE A 86 5.92 -11.99 9.07
CA ILE A 86 6.00 -11.03 10.16
C ILE A 86 7.04 -11.55 11.17
N ASP A 87 8.05 -10.75 11.46
CA ASP A 87 9.12 -11.08 12.42
C ASP A 87 9.77 -12.46 12.13
N GLY A 88 9.92 -12.80 10.85
CA GLY A 88 10.53 -14.05 10.39
C GLY A 88 9.58 -15.26 10.36
N GLU A 89 8.35 -15.10 10.82
CA GLU A 89 7.33 -16.15 10.75
C GLU A 89 6.41 -15.95 9.55
N SER A 90 6.27 -16.98 8.74
CA SER A 90 5.45 -16.94 7.52
C SER A 90 4.14 -17.71 7.71
N GLY A 91 3.07 -17.18 7.16
CA GLY A 91 1.74 -17.81 7.13
C GLY A 91 1.07 -17.61 5.78
N ASP A 92 0.12 -18.49 5.48
CA ASP A 92 -0.68 -18.42 4.26
C ASP A 92 -1.97 -17.67 4.51
N TYR A 93 -2.32 -16.78 3.58
CA TYR A 93 -3.47 -15.89 3.67
C TYR A 93 -4.22 -15.80 2.35
N LEU A 94 -5.48 -15.37 2.43
CA LEU A 94 -6.25 -14.93 1.28
C LEU A 94 -6.39 -13.42 1.32
N ALA A 95 -6.02 -12.75 0.23
CA ALA A 95 -6.19 -11.31 0.07
C ALA A 95 -7.62 -11.00 -0.41
N VAL A 96 -8.36 -10.23 0.39
CA VAL A 96 -9.76 -9.88 0.12
C VAL A 96 -9.90 -8.36 0.06
N PRO A 97 -10.28 -7.78 -1.10
CA PRO A 97 -10.56 -6.35 -1.18
C PRO A 97 -11.69 -5.96 -0.23
N VAL A 98 -11.50 -4.85 0.49
CA VAL A 98 -12.51 -4.34 1.41
C VAL A 98 -13.05 -3.00 0.95
N PHE A 99 -14.34 -2.78 1.20
CA PHE A 99 -15.08 -1.60 0.78
C PHE A 99 -16.03 -1.14 1.90
N GLY A 100 -16.60 0.06 1.73
CA GLY A 100 -17.64 0.57 2.61
C GLY A 100 -17.17 0.78 4.05
N VAL A 101 -17.97 0.35 5.01
CA VAL A 101 -17.74 0.61 6.45
C VAL A 101 -16.42 0.01 6.94
N GLU A 102 -16.07 -1.19 6.52
CA GLU A 102 -14.82 -1.85 6.88
C GLU A 102 -13.60 -1.07 6.36
N HIS A 103 -13.65 -0.65 5.10
CA HIS A 103 -12.61 0.19 4.51
C HIS A 103 -12.47 1.51 5.28
N ASP A 104 -13.56 2.17 5.57
CA ASP A 104 -13.57 3.46 6.25
C ASP A 104 -13.03 3.37 7.67
N ARG A 105 -13.37 2.28 8.38
CA ARG A 105 -12.84 2.00 9.72
C ARG A 105 -11.32 1.85 9.70
N VAL A 106 -10.80 0.96 8.87
CA VAL A 106 -9.36 0.68 8.79
C VAL A 106 -8.60 1.92 8.33
N ASN A 107 -9.13 2.63 7.34
CA ASN A 107 -8.54 3.86 6.84
C ASN A 107 -8.48 4.96 7.92
N ALA A 108 -9.51 5.09 8.74
CA ALA A 108 -9.55 6.07 9.84
C ALA A 108 -8.60 5.72 10.98
N GLU A 109 -8.49 4.45 11.34
CA GLU A 109 -7.59 3.96 12.40
C GLU A 109 -6.11 4.12 12.02
N HIS A 110 -5.79 4.02 10.73
CA HIS A 110 -4.44 4.11 10.20
C HIS A 110 -4.24 5.33 9.30
N ARG A 111 -4.81 6.45 9.72
CA ARG A 111 -4.72 7.70 8.95
C ARG A 111 -3.28 8.17 8.83
N LEU A 112 -2.87 8.48 7.60
CA LEU A 112 -1.56 9.05 7.31
C LEU A 112 -1.46 10.50 7.81
N GLY A 113 -0.27 10.91 8.26
CA GLY A 113 0.00 12.29 8.65
C GLY A 113 -0.16 13.26 7.47
N ILE A 114 -0.46 14.53 7.77
CA ILE A 114 -0.71 15.54 6.73
C ILE A 114 0.49 15.76 5.81
N VAL A 115 1.71 15.72 6.34
CA VAL A 115 2.93 15.88 5.53
C VAL A 115 3.09 14.70 4.57
N PHE A 116 2.91 13.47 5.03
CA PHE A 116 2.97 12.29 4.19
C PHE A 116 1.87 12.30 3.11
N ARG A 117 0.65 12.68 3.48
CA ARG A 117 -0.46 12.81 2.53
C ARG A 117 -0.17 13.85 1.45
N MET A 118 0.43 14.97 1.81
CA MET A 118 0.84 16.01 0.87
C MET A 118 1.95 15.52 -0.07
N LEU A 119 2.95 14.79 0.44
CA LEU A 119 4.03 14.21 -0.37
C LEU A 119 3.56 13.11 -1.31
N THR A 120 2.45 12.44 -1.01
CA THR A 120 1.87 11.37 -1.83
C THR A 120 0.68 11.83 -2.68
N GLY A 121 0.33 13.13 -2.66
CA GLY A 121 -0.73 13.70 -3.48
C GLY A 121 -2.14 13.44 -2.97
N PHE A 122 -2.35 13.32 -1.66
CA PHE A 122 -3.64 13.05 -1.01
C PHE A 122 -4.35 11.81 -1.60
N PRO A 123 -3.72 10.63 -1.55
CA PRO A 123 -4.21 9.46 -2.24
C PRO A 123 -5.49 8.88 -1.63
N THR A 124 -6.33 8.29 -2.49
CA THR A 124 -7.34 7.33 -2.07
C THR A 124 -6.64 5.99 -1.83
N ARG A 125 -6.88 5.39 -0.67
CA ARG A 125 -6.27 4.10 -0.32
C ARG A 125 -7.15 2.95 -0.76
N HIS A 126 -6.50 1.90 -1.27
CA HIS A 126 -7.11 0.61 -1.54
C HIS A 126 -6.62 -0.39 -0.51
N ILE A 127 -7.52 -1.05 0.16
CA ILE A 127 -7.21 -1.91 1.31
C ILE A 127 -7.59 -3.35 1.00
N LEU A 128 -6.67 -4.28 1.33
CA LEU A 128 -6.92 -5.72 1.32
C LEU A 128 -6.94 -6.22 2.75
N ARG A 129 -7.95 -7.03 3.10
CA ARG A 129 -7.93 -7.85 4.31
C ARG A 129 -7.16 -9.13 4.00
N LEU A 130 -6.33 -9.53 4.93
CA LEU A 130 -5.56 -10.76 4.83
C LEU A 130 -6.18 -11.80 5.77
N ASP A 131 -6.96 -12.71 5.22
CA ASP A 131 -7.63 -13.75 5.97
C ASP A 131 -6.72 -14.98 6.10
N PRO A 132 -6.41 -15.46 7.32
CA PRO A 132 -5.60 -16.65 7.48
C PRO A 132 -6.22 -17.85 6.78
N ARG A 133 -5.40 -18.61 6.08
CA ARG A 133 -5.79 -19.90 5.53
C ARG A 133 -5.46 -20.99 6.52
N ASP A 134 -6.43 -21.84 6.77
CA ASP A 134 -6.18 -23.03 7.59
C ASP A 134 -5.22 -23.99 6.85
N PRO A 135 -4.26 -24.58 7.56
CA PRO A 135 -3.33 -25.53 6.95
C PRO A 135 -4.01 -26.80 6.42
#